data_7470cd11360778cb558af2bc153faa83
#
_entry.id   7470cd11360778cb558af2bc153faa83
#
_cell.length_a   1.000
_cell.length_b   1.000
_cell.length_c   1.000
_cell.angle_alpha   90.00
_cell.angle_beta   90.00
_cell.angle_gamma   90.00
#
_symmetry.space_group_name_H-M   'P 1'
#
loop_
_entity.id
_entity.type
_entity.pdbx_description
1 polymer ?
#
loop_
_entity_poly.entity_id
_entity_poly.type
_entity_poly.pdbx_seq_one_letter_code
_entity_poly.pdbx_strand_id
1 'polypeptide(L)'
;MSDIFFGTDGWRATLDKEINPSTVAVAAQAFAEYVRAQAPERALVAVGYDTRRCSADFASLFARVLSGNGIEVILSDRAVPTPVLSFTVVDRHCFAGVMITASHNPPAYNGIKFKAAYGGPFSLEQTRGVEAMLYGTPPVLSETVPAAENLLPPYVAHIETLIDFTPIRRAGLTVLVDSMGGAGGTLIEDILKRNGCKAATIFGSPAEDFYGRLPEPVASNLTPLGEALCAGSYALGVATDGDADRLGVCLETGGFLSAQTTILLLVDYLKRVRKQPGGIVHTSSVTGLLKKHFLSPETPVYDVQVGFKYITDIMVRETICFGGEESGGFGYAMHLPERDGVFSALLFLEMLSASGCSTLSAYVAQRESELGKVHYGRIDAPCNRPDRSELLPRLHNKALSSVAGFRVTEEQTFLSSRGVINGIKYVLEGDCRWLLLRASETEPLIRYYAEGQNDSEVNSLLAAGPELI
;
A
#
# COMPACT_ATOMS: atom_id res chain seq x y z
N MET A 1 20.31 -23.34 1.51
CA MET A 1 19.11 -22.87 2.20
C MET A 1 18.75 -21.55 1.56
N SER A 2 17.51 -21.33 1.20
CA SER A 2 17.07 -20.02 0.68
C SER A 2 17.18 -19.01 1.82
N ASP A 3 17.87 -17.91 1.61
CA ASP A 3 18.00 -16.86 2.63
C ASP A 3 16.63 -16.17 2.81
N ILE A 4 16.07 -16.26 4.01
CA ILE A 4 14.88 -15.48 4.39
C ILE A 4 15.34 -14.02 4.56
N PHE A 5 14.78 -13.11 3.75
CA PHE A 5 15.12 -11.70 3.78
C PHE A 5 13.84 -10.85 3.78
N PHE A 6 13.67 -10.05 4.83
CA PHE A 6 12.54 -9.14 4.94
C PHE A 6 12.87 -7.79 4.27
N GLY A 7 12.21 -7.53 3.13
CA GLY A 7 12.34 -6.28 2.39
C GLY A 7 11.61 -5.08 3.04
N THR A 8 11.13 -4.17 2.21
CA THR A 8 10.43 -2.94 2.66
C THR A 8 9.08 -3.20 3.32
N ASP A 9 8.40 -4.32 2.97
CA ASP A 9 7.07 -4.67 3.48
C ASP A 9 6.93 -6.20 3.56
N GLY A 10 7.78 -6.83 4.39
CA GLY A 10 7.77 -8.26 4.64
C GLY A 10 8.72 -9.07 3.73
N TRP A 11 8.67 -10.39 3.92
CA TRP A 11 9.34 -11.38 3.08
C TRP A 11 8.35 -11.94 2.06
N ARG A 12 8.74 -11.95 0.78
CA ARG A 12 7.93 -12.50 -0.32
C ARG A 12 8.79 -13.40 -1.17
N ALA A 13 8.30 -14.57 -1.48
CA ALA A 13 9.08 -15.58 -2.17
C ALA A 13 8.19 -16.53 -3.00
N THR A 14 8.81 -17.30 -3.89
CA THR A 14 8.11 -18.25 -4.75
C THR A 14 7.68 -19.47 -3.94
N LEU A 15 6.40 -19.86 -4.06
CA LEU A 15 5.83 -21.06 -3.43
C LEU A 15 6.58 -22.33 -3.87
N ASP A 16 6.68 -23.28 -2.95
CA ASP A 16 7.30 -24.59 -3.13
C ASP A 16 8.83 -24.55 -3.40
N LYS A 17 9.41 -23.35 -3.44
CA LYS A 17 10.84 -23.13 -3.54
C LYS A 17 11.38 -22.48 -2.28
N GLU A 18 11.40 -21.13 -2.26
CA GLU A 18 11.90 -20.37 -1.10
C GLU A 18 10.92 -20.36 0.06
N ILE A 19 9.59 -20.21 -0.24
CA ILE A 19 8.56 -20.25 0.79
C ILE A 19 7.83 -21.59 0.78
N ASN A 20 7.92 -22.29 1.88
CA ASN A 20 7.37 -23.62 2.11
C ASN A 20 7.15 -23.82 3.62
N PRO A 21 6.49 -24.91 4.08
CA PRO A 21 6.24 -25.12 5.52
C PRO A 21 7.48 -25.05 6.40
N SER A 22 8.63 -25.52 5.92
CA SER A 22 9.88 -25.51 6.71
C SER A 22 10.40 -24.09 6.92
N THR A 23 10.45 -23.26 5.85
CA THR A 23 10.94 -21.88 5.95
C THR A 23 9.94 -20.97 6.68
N VAL A 24 8.64 -21.21 6.55
CA VAL A 24 7.60 -20.54 7.35
C VAL A 24 7.77 -20.86 8.84
N ALA A 25 8.01 -22.11 9.20
CA ALA A 25 8.24 -22.48 10.59
C ALA A 25 9.51 -21.83 11.18
N VAL A 26 10.59 -21.72 10.39
CA VAL A 26 11.81 -21.00 10.79
C VAL A 26 11.53 -19.51 11.02
N ALA A 27 10.81 -18.85 10.09
CA ALA A 27 10.43 -17.45 10.25
C ALA A 27 9.52 -17.23 11.48
N ALA A 28 8.58 -18.16 11.72
CA ALA A 28 7.70 -18.11 12.88
C ALA A 28 8.46 -18.29 14.20
N GLN A 29 9.45 -19.18 14.25
CA GLN A 29 10.30 -19.36 15.42
C GLN A 29 11.14 -18.12 15.70
N ALA A 30 11.79 -17.56 14.69
CA ALA A 30 12.55 -16.33 14.83
C ALA A 30 11.68 -15.16 15.34
N PHE A 31 10.46 -15.04 14.82
CA PHE A 31 9.50 -14.03 15.29
C PHE A 31 9.06 -14.32 16.74
N ALA A 32 8.82 -15.57 17.11
CA ALA A 32 8.46 -15.95 18.48
C ALA A 32 9.58 -15.61 19.48
N GLU A 33 10.84 -15.86 19.13
CA GLU A 33 12.01 -15.49 19.95
C GLU A 33 12.12 -13.97 20.09
N TYR A 34 11.94 -13.23 19.00
CA TYR A 34 11.90 -11.77 19.04
C TYR A 34 10.81 -11.26 19.98
N VAL A 35 9.56 -11.77 19.86
CA VAL A 35 8.44 -11.39 20.72
C VAL A 35 8.77 -11.67 22.20
N ARG A 36 9.27 -12.86 22.52
CA ARG A 36 9.65 -13.23 23.90
C ARG A 36 10.77 -12.36 24.48
N ALA A 37 11.72 -11.95 23.64
CA ALA A 37 12.80 -11.06 24.07
C ALA A 37 12.29 -9.65 24.41
N GLN A 38 11.25 -9.17 23.71
CA GLN A 38 10.68 -7.83 23.90
C GLN A 38 9.52 -7.79 24.91
N ALA A 39 8.74 -8.89 25.05
CA ALA A 39 7.59 -9.02 25.94
C ALA A 39 7.62 -10.36 26.69
N PRO A 40 8.52 -10.50 27.71
CA PRO A 40 8.77 -11.80 28.36
C PRO A 40 7.61 -12.31 29.23
N GLU A 41 6.75 -11.43 29.75
CA GLU A 41 5.68 -11.83 30.68
C GLU A 41 4.46 -12.41 29.97
N ARG A 42 3.94 -11.69 28.98
CA ARG A 42 2.76 -12.12 28.20
C ARG A 42 2.69 -11.34 26.89
N ALA A 43 2.58 -12.04 25.78
CA ALA A 43 2.36 -11.44 24.48
C ALA A 43 1.14 -12.05 23.79
N LEU A 44 0.33 -11.19 23.18
CA LEU A 44 -0.78 -11.55 22.31
C LEU A 44 -0.39 -11.16 20.88
N VAL A 45 -0.53 -12.07 19.91
CA VAL A 45 -0.22 -11.85 18.51
C VAL A 45 -1.43 -12.20 17.66
N ALA A 46 -1.82 -11.29 16.75
CA ALA A 46 -2.87 -11.56 15.77
C ALA A 46 -2.25 -12.17 14.50
N VAL A 47 -2.88 -13.19 13.92
CA VAL A 47 -2.45 -13.88 12.69
C VAL A 47 -3.61 -13.88 11.69
N GLY A 48 -3.38 -13.31 10.52
CA GLY A 48 -4.33 -13.28 9.40
C GLY A 48 -3.68 -13.76 8.11
N TYR A 49 -4.49 -13.94 7.09
CA TYR A 49 -4.02 -14.43 5.79
C TYR A 49 -4.93 -13.96 4.64
N ASP A 50 -4.37 -13.92 3.42
CA ASP A 50 -5.08 -13.60 2.19
C ASP A 50 -5.62 -14.85 1.48
N THR A 51 -6.11 -14.69 0.23
CA THR A 51 -6.74 -15.76 -0.56
C THR A 51 -5.75 -16.63 -1.33
N ARG A 52 -4.43 -16.40 -1.20
CA ARG A 52 -3.41 -17.14 -1.94
C ARG A 52 -3.34 -18.60 -1.51
N ARG A 53 -2.89 -19.44 -2.44
CA ARG A 53 -2.59 -20.86 -2.15
C ARG A 53 -1.68 -20.98 -0.94
N CYS A 54 -1.97 -21.90 -0.05
CA CYS A 54 -1.26 -22.18 1.20
C CYS A 54 -1.32 -21.07 2.27
N SER A 55 -1.98 -19.91 2.05
CA SER A 55 -2.00 -18.84 3.06
C SER A 55 -2.65 -19.29 4.37
N ALA A 56 -3.77 -20.01 4.31
CA ALA A 56 -4.44 -20.56 5.50
C ALA A 56 -3.56 -21.59 6.26
N ASP A 57 -2.90 -22.50 5.52
CA ASP A 57 -2.02 -23.51 6.10
C ASP A 57 -0.80 -22.87 6.75
N PHE A 58 -0.20 -21.87 6.11
CA PHE A 58 0.93 -21.13 6.65
C PHE A 58 0.54 -20.29 7.88
N ALA A 59 -0.65 -19.69 7.89
CA ALA A 59 -1.17 -18.97 9.06
C ALA A 59 -1.38 -19.92 10.24
N SER A 60 -1.98 -21.10 10.01
CA SER A 60 -2.15 -22.15 11.00
C SER A 60 -0.81 -22.66 11.56
N LEU A 61 0.17 -22.90 10.67
CA LEU A 61 1.53 -23.30 11.05
C LEU A 61 2.22 -22.24 11.89
N PHE A 62 2.16 -20.98 11.46
CA PHE A 62 2.72 -19.85 12.18
C PHE A 62 2.12 -19.74 13.59
N ALA A 63 0.78 -19.79 13.69
CA ALA A 63 0.05 -19.74 14.94
C ALA A 63 0.45 -20.89 15.90
N ARG A 64 0.64 -22.12 15.37
CA ARG A 64 1.12 -23.26 16.17
C ARG A 64 2.53 -23.06 16.72
N VAL A 65 3.43 -22.46 15.93
CA VAL A 65 4.79 -22.14 16.40
C VAL A 65 4.74 -21.08 17.50
N LEU A 66 3.94 -20.02 17.34
CA LEU A 66 3.75 -19.01 18.37
C LEU A 66 3.24 -19.63 19.68
N SER A 67 2.20 -20.46 19.61
CA SER A 67 1.61 -21.14 20.76
C SER A 67 2.59 -22.14 21.41
N GLY A 68 3.39 -22.86 20.62
CA GLY A 68 4.45 -23.74 21.09
C GLY A 68 5.55 -23.00 21.88
N ASN A 69 5.71 -21.70 21.64
CA ASN A 69 6.60 -20.80 22.38
C ASN A 69 5.90 -20.03 23.51
N GLY A 70 4.65 -20.38 23.86
CA GLY A 70 3.91 -19.78 24.98
C GLY A 70 3.30 -18.39 24.66
N ILE A 71 3.19 -18.02 23.37
CA ILE A 71 2.58 -16.76 22.93
C ILE A 71 1.09 -17.01 22.69
N GLU A 72 0.24 -16.12 23.21
CA GLU A 72 -1.19 -16.14 22.93
C GLU A 72 -1.47 -15.67 21.50
N VAL A 73 -2.42 -16.32 20.81
CA VAL A 73 -2.69 -16.08 19.40
C VAL A 73 -4.18 -15.84 19.15
N ILE A 74 -4.48 -14.77 18.43
CA ILE A 74 -5.76 -14.55 17.74
C ILE A 74 -5.55 -14.98 16.28
N LEU A 75 -6.18 -16.06 15.84
CA LEU A 75 -6.10 -16.57 14.47
C LEU A 75 -7.39 -16.21 13.71
N SER A 76 -7.26 -15.65 12.50
CA SER A 76 -8.42 -15.41 11.64
C SER A 76 -9.08 -16.72 11.19
N ASP A 77 -10.42 -16.79 11.19
CA ASP A 77 -11.19 -17.95 10.72
C ASP A 77 -11.32 -18.02 9.19
N ARG A 78 -10.90 -16.96 8.51
CA ARG A 78 -10.99 -16.80 7.05
C ARG A 78 -9.93 -15.86 6.50
N ALA A 79 -9.78 -15.82 5.16
CA ALA A 79 -9.00 -14.78 4.51
C ALA A 79 -9.58 -13.39 4.84
N VAL A 80 -8.70 -12.44 5.20
CA VAL A 80 -9.07 -11.07 5.56
C VAL A 80 -8.12 -10.08 4.90
N PRO A 81 -8.59 -8.84 4.61
CA PRO A 81 -7.72 -7.74 4.25
C PRO A 81 -6.61 -7.48 5.27
N THR A 82 -5.42 -7.10 4.80
CA THR A 82 -4.31 -6.67 5.67
C THR A 82 -4.74 -5.59 6.68
N PRO A 83 -5.52 -4.54 6.30
CA PRO A 83 -5.98 -3.54 7.27
C PRO A 83 -6.91 -4.09 8.36
N VAL A 84 -7.64 -5.17 8.11
CA VAL A 84 -8.45 -5.84 9.15
C VAL A 84 -7.56 -6.44 10.24
N LEU A 85 -6.46 -7.09 9.84
CA LEU A 85 -5.47 -7.58 10.80
C LEU A 85 -4.81 -6.41 11.55
N SER A 86 -4.40 -5.36 10.85
CA SER A 86 -3.79 -4.17 11.44
C SER A 86 -4.71 -3.50 12.46
N PHE A 87 -6.01 -3.40 12.15
CA PHE A 87 -7.02 -2.93 13.08
C PHE A 87 -7.16 -3.85 14.31
N THR A 88 -7.20 -5.16 14.09
CA THR A 88 -7.29 -6.15 15.18
C THR A 88 -6.11 -6.02 16.16
N VAL A 89 -4.89 -5.76 15.63
CA VAL A 89 -3.70 -5.52 16.47
C VAL A 89 -3.93 -4.36 17.44
N VAL A 90 -4.47 -3.26 16.95
CA VAL A 90 -4.74 -2.06 17.76
C VAL A 90 -5.92 -2.28 18.71
N ASP A 91 -7.05 -2.77 18.20
CA ASP A 91 -8.29 -2.98 18.95
C ASP A 91 -8.13 -3.96 20.10
N ARG A 92 -7.35 -5.02 19.89
CA ARG A 92 -7.13 -6.08 20.86
C ARG A 92 -5.84 -5.89 21.69
N HIS A 93 -5.17 -4.74 21.52
CA HIS A 93 -3.90 -4.43 22.20
C HIS A 93 -2.84 -5.53 22.02
N CYS A 94 -2.73 -6.09 20.82
CA CYS A 94 -1.73 -7.08 20.50
C CYS A 94 -0.32 -6.48 20.53
N PHE A 95 0.66 -7.28 20.95
CA PHE A 95 2.07 -6.91 20.83
C PHE A 95 2.47 -6.71 19.37
N ALA A 96 1.95 -7.57 18.48
CA ALA A 96 2.20 -7.53 17.05
C ALA A 96 1.13 -8.27 16.24
N GLY A 97 1.18 -8.14 14.92
CA GLY A 97 0.40 -8.92 13.98
C GLY A 97 1.28 -9.60 12.92
N VAL A 98 0.78 -10.70 12.38
CA VAL A 98 1.39 -11.44 11.27
C VAL A 98 0.38 -11.63 10.18
N MET A 99 0.68 -11.15 8.98
CA MET A 99 -0.15 -11.33 7.79
C MET A 99 0.55 -12.25 6.79
N ILE A 100 -0.07 -13.37 6.47
CA ILE A 100 0.40 -14.28 5.42
C ILE A 100 -0.15 -13.81 4.08
N THR A 101 0.72 -13.18 3.29
CA THR A 101 0.37 -12.57 1.99
C THR A 101 1.61 -12.19 1.20
N ALA A 102 1.50 -12.15 -0.11
CA ALA A 102 2.46 -11.50 -1.00
C ALA A 102 1.85 -10.27 -1.70
N SER A 103 0.73 -9.70 -1.17
CA SER A 103 0.07 -8.48 -1.69
C SER A 103 -0.23 -8.59 -3.19
N HIS A 104 0.39 -7.76 -4.01
CA HIS A 104 0.20 -7.68 -5.47
C HIS A 104 1.12 -8.60 -6.30
N ASN A 105 2.01 -9.37 -5.67
CA ASN A 105 2.89 -10.28 -6.42
C ASN A 105 2.10 -11.35 -7.19
N PRO A 106 2.70 -11.96 -8.24
CA PRO A 106 2.05 -13.03 -9.00
C PRO A 106 1.51 -14.17 -8.12
N PRO A 107 0.52 -14.97 -8.61
CA PRO A 107 -0.09 -16.08 -7.86
C PRO A 107 0.91 -17.12 -7.32
N ALA A 108 2.05 -17.30 -8.01
CA ALA A 108 3.11 -18.22 -7.59
C ALA A 108 3.88 -17.77 -6.34
N TYR A 109 3.61 -16.59 -5.80
CA TYR A 109 4.26 -16.04 -4.61
C TYR A 109 3.36 -16.16 -3.38
N ASN A 110 4.00 -16.29 -2.22
CA ASN A 110 3.40 -16.02 -0.92
C ASN A 110 4.41 -15.28 -0.03
N GLY A 111 4.05 -14.91 1.19
CA GLY A 111 4.94 -14.12 2.03
C GLY A 111 4.42 -13.93 3.45
N ILE A 112 5.20 -13.15 4.21
CA ILE A 112 4.91 -12.83 5.62
C ILE A 112 5.17 -11.34 5.81
N LYS A 113 4.17 -10.60 6.30
CA LYS A 113 4.29 -9.21 6.76
C LYS A 113 4.12 -9.16 8.28
N PHE A 114 4.91 -8.32 8.96
CA PHE A 114 4.73 -8.05 10.37
C PHE A 114 4.09 -6.69 10.61
N LYS A 115 3.17 -6.63 11.57
CA LYS A 115 2.48 -5.41 12.02
C LYS A 115 2.87 -5.10 13.46
N ALA A 116 3.26 -3.86 13.72
CA ALA A 116 3.59 -3.38 15.06
C ALA A 116 2.33 -3.09 15.88
N ALA A 117 2.48 -2.92 17.17
CA ALA A 117 1.38 -2.66 18.11
C ALA A 117 0.49 -1.44 17.73
N TYR A 118 1.03 -0.51 16.95
CA TYR A 118 0.28 0.64 16.41
C TYR A 118 -0.49 0.31 15.09
N GLY A 119 -0.49 -0.94 14.63
CA GLY A 119 -1.22 -1.42 13.45
C GLY A 119 -0.47 -1.23 12.12
N GLY A 120 0.58 -0.44 12.06
CA GLY A 120 1.39 -0.24 10.86
C GLY A 120 2.47 -1.31 10.67
N PRO A 121 3.25 -1.27 9.56
CA PRO A 121 4.34 -2.21 9.32
C PRO A 121 5.45 -2.10 10.40
N PHE A 122 6.17 -3.18 10.60
CA PHE A 122 7.39 -3.17 11.43
C PHE A 122 8.39 -2.15 10.89
N SER A 123 9.05 -1.44 11.82
CA SER A 123 10.20 -0.60 11.51
C SER A 123 11.38 -1.47 11.00
N LEU A 124 12.38 -0.80 10.41
CA LEU A 124 13.59 -1.48 9.97
C LEU A 124 14.32 -2.16 11.15
N GLU A 125 14.32 -1.53 12.33
CA GLU A 125 14.94 -2.07 13.54
C GLU A 125 14.22 -3.32 14.03
N GLN A 126 12.89 -3.30 14.10
CA GLN A 126 12.07 -4.47 14.48
C GLN A 126 12.27 -5.62 13.50
N THR A 127 12.27 -5.34 12.21
CA THR A 127 12.50 -6.36 11.17
C THR A 127 13.88 -7.00 11.29
N ARG A 128 14.94 -6.20 11.50
CA ARG A 128 16.29 -6.70 11.74
C ARG A 128 16.40 -7.50 13.03
N GLY A 129 15.60 -7.13 14.05
CA GLY A 129 15.51 -7.90 15.30
C GLY A 129 14.99 -9.32 15.06
N VAL A 130 13.98 -9.48 14.20
CA VAL A 130 13.50 -10.80 13.79
C VAL A 130 14.53 -11.55 12.95
N GLU A 131 15.15 -10.87 11.96
CA GLU A 131 16.17 -11.49 11.10
C GLU A 131 17.37 -12.01 11.90
N ALA A 132 17.76 -11.32 12.96
CA ALA A 132 18.86 -11.75 13.83
C ALA A 132 18.58 -13.06 14.58
N MET A 133 17.31 -13.45 14.73
CA MET A 133 16.90 -14.71 15.38
C MET A 133 16.73 -15.87 14.38
N LEU A 134 16.83 -15.62 13.07
CA LEU A 134 16.68 -16.68 12.05
C LEU A 134 17.70 -17.80 12.26
N TYR A 135 17.22 -19.03 12.20
CA TYR A 135 18.04 -20.27 12.36
C TYR A 135 18.70 -20.43 13.72
N GLY A 136 18.34 -19.64 14.73
CA GLY A 136 18.88 -19.73 16.09
C GLY A 136 18.42 -21.01 16.80
N THR A 137 17.09 -21.21 16.88
CA THR A 137 16.47 -22.36 17.56
C THR A 137 15.56 -23.13 16.59
N PRO A 138 15.51 -24.46 16.66
CA PRO A 138 14.54 -25.25 15.90
C PRO A 138 13.09 -24.86 16.25
N PRO A 139 12.16 -24.87 15.26
CA PRO A 139 10.76 -24.55 15.51
C PRO A 139 10.09 -25.45 16.54
N VAL A 140 9.45 -24.83 17.54
CA VAL A 140 8.66 -25.52 18.57
C VAL A 140 7.18 -25.36 18.23
N LEU A 141 6.50 -26.47 17.95
CA LEU A 141 5.10 -26.45 17.51
C LEU A 141 4.18 -26.92 18.66
N SER A 142 3.09 -26.19 18.86
CA SER A 142 1.96 -26.71 19.67
C SER A 142 1.31 -27.89 18.93
N GLU A 143 0.84 -28.88 19.71
CA GLU A 143 0.07 -30.00 19.16
C GLU A 143 -1.28 -29.56 18.59
N THR A 144 -1.87 -28.50 19.15
CA THR A 144 -3.17 -27.94 18.73
C THR A 144 -3.03 -26.62 18.01
N VAL A 145 -3.92 -26.38 17.04
CA VAL A 145 -4.10 -25.08 16.41
C VAL A 145 -4.90 -24.19 17.35
N PRO A 146 -4.51 -22.92 17.59
CA PRO A 146 -5.34 -21.98 18.33
C PRO A 146 -6.75 -21.84 17.73
N ALA A 147 -7.73 -21.55 18.57
CA ALA A 147 -9.10 -21.31 18.11
C ALA A 147 -9.12 -20.07 17.18
N ALA A 148 -9.79 -20.21 16.04
CA ALA A 148 -9.94 -19.13 15.08
C ALA A 148 -11.19 -18.30 15.36
N GLU A 149 -11.14 -17.00 15.07
CA GLU A 149 -12.27 -16.07 15.24
C GLU A 149 -12.45 -15.15 14.03
N ASN A 150 -13.66 -14.61 13.86
CA ASN A 150 -13.98 -13.67 12.79
C ASN A 150 -13.52 -12.25 13.15
N LEU A 151 -12.50 -11.74 12.43
CA LEU A 151 -11.91 -10.43 12.67
C LEU A 151 -12.68 -9.27 11.98
N LEU A 152 -13.62 -9.55 11.07
CA LEU A 152 -14.30 -8.53 10.27
C LEU A 152 -15.27 -7.65 11.08
N PRO A 153 -16.13 -8.16 11.99
CA PRO A 153 -17.19 -7.34 12.58
C PRO A 153 -16.68 -6.11 13.37
N PRO A 154 -15.63 -6.19 14.21
CA PRO A 154 -15.13 -5.00 14.91
C PRO A 154 -14.53 -3.95 13.93
N TYR A 155 -13.80 -4.40 12.91
CA TYR A 155 -13.25 -3.52 11.87
C TYR A 155 -14.36 -2.79 11.10
N VAL A 156 -15.40 -3.52 10.67
CA VAL A 156 -16.54 -2.92 9.96
C VAL A 156 -17.26 -1.89 10.83
N ALA A 157 -17.53 -2.25 12.09
CA ALA A 157 -18.17 -1.31 13.02
C ALA A 157 -17.34 -0.03 13.21
N HIS A 158 -16.01 -0.15 13.30
CA HIS A 158 -15.12 0.99 13.39
C HIS A 158 -15.17 1.87 12.12
N ILE A 159 -15.04 1.29 10.93
CA ILE A 159 -15.12 2.04 9.66
C ILE A 159 -16.45 2.77 9.51
N GLU A 160 -17.56 2.13 9.90
CA GLU A 160 -18.89 2.74 9.85
C GLU A 160 -19.00 3.99 10.73
N THR A 161 -18.17 4.17 11.76
CA THR A 161 -18.11 5.41 12.54
C THR A 161 -17.34 6.54 11.86
N LEU A 162 -16.47 6.20 10.91
CA LEU A 162 -15.58 7.16 10.25
C LEU A 162 -16.11 7.69 8.91
N ILE A 163 -17.02 6.96 8.25
CA ILE A 163 -17.61 7.33 6.96
C ILE A 163 -18.98 7.96 7.15
N ASP A 164 -19.22 9.12 6.53
CA ASP A 164 -20.56 9.69 6.44
C ASP A 164 -21.32 9.09 5.24
N PHE A 165 -22.19 8.13 5.53
CA PHE A 165 -23.04 7.51 4.51
C PHE A 165 -24.21 8.39 4.07
N THR A 166 -24.47 9.53 4.72
CA THR A 166 -25.60 10.41 4.40
C THR A 166 -25.49 11.01 3.00
N PRO A 167 -24.36 11.64 2.60
CA PRO A 167 -24.20 12.12 1.22
C PRO A 167 -24.24 10.97 0.20
N ILE A 168 -23.70 9.77 0.53
CA ILE A 168 -23.69 8.61 -0.37
C ILE A 168 -25.12 8.16 -0.67
N ARG A 169 -25.95 8.00 0.38
CA ARG A 169 -27.38 7.65 0.21
C ARG A 169 -28.14 8.69 -0.60
N ARG A 170 -27.91 9.99 -0.30
CA ARG A 170 -28.58 11.10 -0.98
C ARG A 170 -28.24 11.18 -2.46
N ALA A 171 -26.97 11.01 -2.79
CA ALA A 171 -26.48 11.03 -4.19
C ALA A 171 -27.02 9.85 -5.00
N GLY A 172 -27.28 8.70 -4.36
CA GLY A 172 -27.82 7.51 -5.00
C GLY A 172 -26.88 6.90 -6.04
N LEU A 173 -25.59 7.25 -6.01
CA LEU A 173 -24.55 6.74 -6.90
C LEU A 173 -24.37 5.24 -6.71
N THR A 174 -24.12 4.53 -7.79
CA THR A 174 -23.75 3.11 -7.76
C THR A 174 -22.26 2.97 -8.04
N VAL A 175 -21.55 2.26 -7.17
CA VAL A 175 -20.13 1.92 -7.36
C VAL A 175 -20.00 0.47 -7.84
N LEU A 176 -19.06 0.24 -8.76
CA LEU A 176 -18.62 -1.10 -9.15
C LEU A 176 -17.29 -1.42 -8.46
N VAL A 177 -17.24 -2.53 -7.73
CA VAL A 177 -16.05 -2.98 -7.01
C VAL A 177 -15.41 -4.14 -7.75
N ASP A 178 -14.12 -4.12 -7.95
CA ASP A 178 -13.32 -5.25 -8.42
C ASP A 178 -12.37 -5.68 -7.30
N SER A 179 -12.66 -6.78 -6.65
CA SER A 179 -11.80 -7.33 -5.58
C SER A 179 -10.70 -8.24 -6.12
N MET A 180 -10.58 -8.37 -7.43
CA MET A 180 -9.53 -9.13 -8.13
C MET A 180 -9.33 -10.58 -7.62
N GLY A 181 -10.35 -11.19 -6.96
CA GLY A 181 -10.23 -12.49 -6.30
C GLY A 181 -9.47 -12.48 -4.99
N GLY A 182 -9.09 -11.30 -4.50
CA GLY A 182 -8.32 -11.08 -3.28
C GLY A 182 -9.16 -11.07 -2.01
N ALA A 183 -8.50 -10.71 -0.90
CA ALA A 183 -9.08 -10.71 0.45
C ALA A 183 -10.17 -9.64 0.66
N GLY A 184 -10.26 -8.64 -0.24
CA GLY A 184 -11.35 -7.66 -0.24
C GLY A 184 -12.74 -8.26 -0.40
N GLY A 185 -12.85 -9.36 -1.19
CA GLY A 185 -14.09 -10.10 -1.36
C GLY A 185 -15.28 -9.19 -1.72
N THR A 186 -16.39 -9.34 -1.01
CA THR A 186 -17.59 -8.46 -1.13
C THR A 186 -17.64 -7.38 -0.06
N LEU A 187 -16.58 -7.18 0.74
CA LEU A 187 -16.61 -6.38 1.96
C LEU A 187 -17.07 -4.93 1.72
N ILE A 188 -16.56 -4.26 0.68
CA ILE A 188 -16.97 -2.88 0.34
C ILE A 188 -18.46 -2.85 -0.03
N GLU A 189 -18.93 -3.78 -0.87
CA GLU A 189 -20.33 -3.89 -1.25
C GLU A 189 -21.23 -4.15 -0.04
N ASP A 190 -20.82 -5.06 0.86
CA ASP A 190 -21.59 -5.43 2.05
C ASP A 190 -21.74 -4.26 3.02
N ILE A 191 -20.65 -3.49 3.24
CA ILE A 191 -20.70 -2.26 4.06
C ILE A 191 -21.65 -1.24 3.42
N LEU A 192 -21.53 -1.00 2.11
CA LEU A 192 -22.39 -0.03 1.41
C LEU A 192 -23.86 -0.45 1.44
N LYS A 193 -24.18 -1.70 1.14
CA LYS A 193 -25.57 -2.21 1.16
C LYS A 193 -26.18 -2.15 2.55
N ARG A 194 -25.42 -2.53 3.58
CA ARG A 194 -25.89 -2.42 4.98
C ARG A 194 -26.23 -0.99 5.37
N ASN A 195 -25.51 -0.02 4.80
CA ASN A 195 -25.76 1.41 5.04
C ASN A 195 -26.71 2.05 4.01
N GLY A 196 -27.50 1.25 3.27
CA GLY A 196 -28.51 1.72 2.32
C GLY A 196 -27.95 2.37 1.06
N CYS A 197 -26.69 2.08 0.71
CA CYS A 197 -26.02 2.56 -0.49
C CYS A 197 -25.99 1.48 -1.58
N LYS A 198 -25.74 1.88 -2.84
CA LYS A 198 -25.76 0.99 -4.01
C LYS A 198 -24.33 0.58 -4.40
N ALA A 199 -24.11 -0.71 -4.50
CA ALA A 199 -22.84 -1.27 -4.97
C ALA A 199 -23.05 -2.62 -5.64
N ALA A 200 -22.12 -3.00 -6.50
CA ALA A 200 -21.99 -4.34 -7.05
C ALA A 200 -20.52 -4.73 -7.08
N THR A 201 -20.21 -6.01 -6.92
CA THR A 201 -18.84 -6.53 -6.96
C THR A 201 -18.66 -7.52 -8.10
N ILE A 202 -17.59 -7.37 -8.85
CA ILE A 202 -17.06 -8.38 -9.78
C ILE A 202 -15.80 -9.00 -9.16
N PHE A 203 -15.54 -10.26 -9.49
CA PHE A 203 -14.41 -11.04 -8.96
C PHE A 203 -14.31 -11.00 -7.42
N GLY A 204 -15.46 -10.97 -6.74
CA GLY A 204 -15.55 -10.96 -5.28
C GLY A 204 -15.36 -12.33 -4.62
N SER A 205 -15.41 -13.43 -5.38
CA SER A 205 -15.11 -14.76 -4.85
C SER A 205 -13.59 -14.94 -4.76
N PRO A 206 -13.05 -15.51 -3.66
CA PRO A 206 -11.64 -15.83 -3.54
C PRO A 206 -11.13 -16.68 -4.70
N ALA A 207 -10.00 -16.31 -5.30
CA ALA A 207 -9.36 -17.07 -6.37
C ALA A 207 -7.84 -17.05 -6.17
N GLU A 208 -7.24 -18.24 -5.99
CA GLU A 208 -5.80 -18.40 -5.76
C GLU A 208 -4.94 -17.89 -6.94
N ASP A 209 -5.49 -17.90 -8.15
CA ASP A 209 -4.86 -17.42 -9.39
C ASP A 209 -5.27 -15.99 -9.76
N PHE A 210 -6.10 -15.33 -8.92
CA PHE A 210 -6.64 -13.99 -9.16
C PHE A 210 -7.32 -13.84 -10.54
N TYR A 211 -8.02 -14.89 -10.98
CA TYR A 211 -8.68 -14.96 -12.28
C TYR A 211 -7.71 -14.78 -13.46
N GLY A 212 -6.48 -15.31 -13.33
CA GLY A 212 -5.45 -15.30 -14.38
C GLY A 212 -4.78 -13.95 -14.62
N ARG A 213 -4.90 -12.98 -13.69
CA ARG A 213 -4.25 -11.65 -13.77
C ARG A 213 -3.41 -11.35 -12.54
N LEU A 214 -2.57 -10.33 -12.61
CA LEU A 214 -1.85 -9.85 -11.42
C LEU A 214 -2.84 -9.12 -10.50
N PRO A 215 -2.83 -9.39 -9.19
CA PRO A 215 -3.72 -8.72 -8.24
C PRO A 215 -3.18 -7.34 -7.85
N GLU A 216 -2.82 -6.53 -8.84
CA GLU A 216 -2.35 -5.16 -8.68
C GLU A 216 -3.33 -4.21 -9.38
N PRO A 217 -3.92 -3.22 -8.68
CA PRO A 217 -4.98 -2.38 -9.23
C PRO A 217 -4.39 -1.23 -10.07
N VAL A 218 -3.72 -1.58 -11.16
CA VAL A 218 -3.17 -0.66 -12.17
C VAL A 218 -3.91 -0.80 -13.50
N ALA A 219 -3.78 0.19 -14.37
CA ALA A 219 -4.54 0.28 -15.63
C ALA A 219 -4.54 -1.02 -16.46
N SER A 220 -3.37 -1.67 -16.60
CA SER A 220 -3.23 -2.91 -17.39
C SER A 220 -4.02 -4.10 -16.84
N ASN A 221 -4.27 -4.14 -15.53
CA ASN A 221 -4.96 -5.23 -14.85
C ASN A 221 -6.46 -4.94 -14.64
N LEU A 222 -6.92 -3.71 -14.87
CA LEU A 222 -8.29 -3.26 -14.62
C LEU A 222 -9.14 -3.17 -15.90
N THR A 223 -8.69 -3.74 -17.02
CA THR A 223 -9.50 -3.83 -18.25
C THR A 223 -10.90 -4.41 -18.01
N PRO A 224 -11.07 -5.52 -17.25
CA PRO A 224 -12.40 -6.07 -16.99
C PRO A 224 -13.31 -5.12 -16.20
N LEU A 225 -12.76 -4.35 -15.25
CA LEU A 225 -13.50 -3.31 -14.53
C LEU A 225 -13.93 -2.19 -15.48
N GLY A 226 -13.01 -1.72 -16.34
CA GLY A 226 -13.30 -0.68 -17.33
C GLY A 226 -14.41 -1.09 -18.31
N GLU A 227 -14.36 -2.32 -18.83
CA GLU A 227 -15.40 -2.86 -19.72
C GLU A 227 -16.76 -2.96 -19.02
N ALA A 228 -16.79 -3.45 -17.77
CA ALA A 228 -18.02 -3.56 -16.99
C ALA A 228 -18.62 -2.18 -16.65
N LEU A 229 -17.79 -1.16 -16.41
CA LEU A 229 -18.24 0.22 -16.21
C LEU A 229 -18.90 0.78 -17.48
N CYS A 230 -18.29 0.58 -18.65
CA CYS A 230 -18.84 1.00 -19.94
C CYS A 230 -20.16 0.29 -20.29
N ALA A 231 -20.34 -0.95 -19.85
CA ALA A 231 -21.54 -1.74 -20.11
C ALA A 231 -22.68 -1.48 -19.10
N GLY A 232 -22.39 -0.87 -17.95
CA GLY A 232 -23.35 -0.64 -16.87
C GLY A 232 -23.65 0.81 -16.61
N SER A 233 -24.38 1.07 -15.52
CA SER A 233 -24.74 2.42 -15.05
C SER A 233 -24.12 2.66 -13.68
N TYR A 234 -22.81 2.91 -13.67
CA TYR A 234 -22.03 3.14 -12.46
C TYR A 234 -21.45 4.56 -12.48
N ALA A 235 -21.29 5.16 -11.32
CA ALA A 235 -20.69 6.48 -11.18
C ALA A 235 -19.15 6.43 -11.16
N LEU A 236 -18.60 5.31 -10.72
CA LEU A 236 -17.17 5.01 -10.68
C LEU A 236 -16.94 3.51 -10.48
N GLY A 237 -15.71 3.09 -10.74
CA GLY A 237 -15.17 1.80 -10.35
C GLY A 237 -14.06 1.93 -9.32
N VAL A 238 -13.98 0.98 -8.39
CA VAL A 238 -12.87 0.85 -7.44
C VAL A 238 -12.34 -0.58 -7.46
N ALA A 239 -11.04 -0.74 -7.26
CA ALA A 239 -10.42 -2.06 -7.18
C ALA A 239 -9.45 -2.12 -6.00
N THR A 240 -9.34 -3.31 -5.37
CA THR A 240 -8.34 -3.59 -4.33
C THR A 240 -7.34 -4.64 -4.80
N ASP A 241 -6.11 -4.59 -4.28
CA ASP A 241 -5.10 -5.62 -4.55
C ASP A 241 -5.36 -6.94 -3.79
N GLY A 242 -4.45 -7.89 -3.90
CA GLY A 242 -4.61 -9.24 -3.35
C GLY A 242 -4.89 -9.31 -1.85
N ASP A 243 -4.34 -8.42 -1.05
CA ASP A 243 -4.58 -8.30 0.39
C ASP A 243 -5.33 -7.01 0.79
N ALA A 244 -5.89 -6.32 -0.21
CA ALA A 244 -6.79 -5.17 -0.09
C ALA A 244 -6.21 -3.98 0.69
N ASP A 245 -4.89 -3.80 0.69
CA ASP A 245 -4.24 -2.64 1.29
C ASP A 245 -4.07 -1.47 0.30
N ARG A 246 -4.34 -1.67 -1.01
CA ARG A 246 -4.29 -0.64 -2.07
C ARG A 246 -5.64 -0.39 -2.72
N LEU A 247 -5.77 0.81 -3.29
CA LEU A 247 -6.93 1.26 -4.06
C LEU A 247 -6.53 1.63 -5.48
N GLY A 248 -7.20 1.06 -6.48
CA GLY A 248 -7.29 1.58 -7.84
C GLY A 248 -8.65 2.19 -8.11
N VAL A 249 -8.71 3.23 -8.91
CA VAL A 249 -9.97 3.93 -9.26
C VAL A 249 -10.13 4.00 -10.77
N CYS A 250 -11.35 3.76 -11.25
CA CYS A 250 -11.72 3.95 -12.65
C CYS A 250 -12.89 4.92 -12.78
N LEU A 251 -12.83 5.75 -13.81
CA LEU A 251 -13.92 6.63 -14.19
C LEU A 251 -15.11 5.79 -14.67
N GLU A 252 -16.31 6.37 -14.65
CA GLU A 252 -17.53 5.76 -15.23
C GLU A 252 -17.40 5.45 -16.72
N THR A 253 -16.47 6.08 -17.41
CA THR A 253 -16.13 5.85 -18.82
C THR A 253 -15.18 4.68 -19.04
N GLY A 254 -14.80 3.95 -17.97
CA GLY A 254 -13.84 2.85 -18.00
C GLY A 254 -12.37 3.26 -17.93
N GLY A 255 -12.05 4.55 -17.99
CA GLY A 255 -10.68 5.06 -17.90
C GLY A 255 -10.10 4.93 -16.49
N PHE A 256 -8.83 4.54 -16.39
CA PHE A 256 -8.10 4.48 -15.10
C PHE A 256 -7.77 5.89 -14.58
N LEU A 257 -8.08 6.16 -13.32
CA LEU A 257 -7.66 7.38 -12.63
C LEU A 257 -6.31 7.12 -11.92
N SER A 258 -5.30 7.90 -12.24
CA SER A 258 -3.97 7.71 -11.66
C SER A 258 -3.99 7.84 -10.13
N ALA A 259 -3.13 7.09 -9.43
CA ALA A 259 -2.97 7.25 -7.99
C ALA A 259 -2.52 8.66 -7.61
N GLN A 260 -1.80 9.34 -8.49
CA GLN A 260 -1.39 10.74 -8.32
C GLN A 260 -2.60 11.68 -8.19
N THR A 261 -3.56 11.55 -9.12
CA THR A 261 -4.81 12.32 -9.08
C THR A 261 -5.67 11.88 -7.90
N THR A 262 -5.76 10.58 -7.63
CA THR A 262 -6.51 10.03 -6.47
C THR A 262 -6.02 10.62 -5.15
N ILE A 263 -4.69 10.66 -4.93
CA ILE A 263 -4.07 11.28 -3.75
C ILE A 263 -4.44 12.76 -3.64
N LEU A 264 -4.30 13.51 -4.74
CA LEU A 264 -4.58 14.94 -4.75
C LEU A 264 -6.04 15.23 -4.38
N LEU A 265 -6.99 14.44 -4.90
CA LEU A 265 -8.42 14.55 -4.61
C LEU A 265 -8.74 14.20 -3.15
N LEU A 266 -8.19 13.09 -2.64
CA LEU A 266 -8.39 12.68 -1.24
C LEU A 266 -7.84 13.71 -0.26
N VAL A 267 -6.64 14.23 -0.49
CA VAL A 267 -6.04 15.28 0.34
C VAL A 267 -6.87 16.55 0.29
N ASP A 268 -7.31 16.96 -0.90
CA ASP A 268 -8.18 18.12 -1.07
C ASP A 268 -9.48 17.98 -0.26
N TYR A 269 -10.11 16.81 -0.35
CA TYR A 269 -11.33 16.50 0.42
C TYR A 269 -11.08 16.53 1.93
N LEU A 270 -10.04 15.87 2.39
CA LEU A 270 -9.68 15.83 3.81
C LEU A 270 -9.38 17.23 4.37
N LYS A 271 -8.62 18.05 3.64
CA LYS A 271 -8.22 19.38 4.11
C LYS A 271 -9.31 20.43 3.94
N ARG A 272 -10.00 20.47 2.80
CA ARG A 272 -10.95 21.56 2.51
C ARG A 272 -12.37 21.26 2.95
N VAL A 273 -12.80 20.00 2.90
CA VAL A 273 -14.19 19.61 3.25
C VAL A 273 -14.26 19.06 4.66
N ARG A 274 -13.53 18.00 4.96
CA ARG A 274 -13.52 17.39 6.29
C ARG A 274 -12.74 18.18 7.35
N LYS A 275 -11.93 19.17 6.93
CA LYS A 275 -11.12 20.04 7.82
C LYS A 275 -10.20 19.24 8.75
N GLN A 276 -9.66 18.13 8.28
CA GLN A 276 -8.77 17.29 9.07
C GLN A 276 -7.49 18.05 9.41
N PRO A 277 -7.10 18.12 10.70
CA PRO A 277 -5.85 18.76 11.11
C PRO A 277 -4.65 17.91 10.73
N GLY A 278 -3.44 18.50 10.80
CA GLY A 278 -2.17 17.82 10.61
C GLY A 278 -1.63 17.89 9.20
N GLY A 279 -0.40 17.40 9.05
CA GLY A 279 0.36 17.40 7.82
C GLY A 279 -0.03 16.29 6.84
N ILE A 280 0.72 16.23 5.76
CA ILE A 280 0.63 15.23 4.72
C ILE A 280 2.00 14.57 4.60
N VAL A 281 2.05 13.26 4.50
CA VAL A 281 3.29 12.53 4.19
C VAL A 281 3.10 11.69 2.93
N HIS A 282 4.05 11.75 2.01
CA HIS A 282 3.98 10.99 0.76
C HIS A 282 5.36 10.52 0.30
N THR A 283 5.37 9.49 -0.55
CA THR A 283 6.64 9.06 -1.15
C THR A 283 7.14 10.04 -2.20
N SER A 284 8.45 10.05 -2.41
CA SER A 284 9.15 10.95 -3.35
C SER A 284 8.71 10.83 -4.81
N SER A 285 7.95 9.79 -5.13
CA SER A 285 7.33 9.56 -6.46
C SER A 285 5.95 10.19 -6.62
N VAL A 286 5.42 10.90 -5.60
CA VAL A 286 4.10 11.55 -5.63
C VAL A 286 4.20 12.98 -6.15
N THR A 287 3.09 13.49 -6.70
CA THR A 287 3.00 14.80 -7.34
C THR A 287 3.41 15.98 -6.44
N GLY A 288 4.15 16.93 -6.99
CA GLY A 288 4.52 18.19 -6.35
C GLY A 288 3.33 19.13 -6.09
N LEU A 289 2.16 18.89 -6.71
CA LEU A 289 0.95 19.68 -6.50
C LEU A 289 0.50 19.65 -5.03
N LEU A 290 0.82 18.59 -4.27
CA LEU A 290 0.52 18.56 -2.84
C LEU A 290 1.26 19.68 -2.08
N LYS A 291 2.55 19.84 -2.28
CA LYS A 291 3.31 20.95 -1.69
C LYS A 291 2.80 22.29 -2.18
N LYS A 292 2.54 22.43 -3.48
CA LYS A 292 2.07 23.67 -4.08
C LYS A 292 0.76 24.18 -3.47
N HIS A 293 -0.20 23.29 -3.19
CA HIS A 293 -1.55 23.68 -2.75
C HIS A 293 -1.80 23.59 -1.25
N PHE A 294 -1.05 22.78 -0.52
CA PHE A 294 -1.37 22.48 0.88
C PHE A 294 -0.26 22.81 1.88
N LEU A 295 0.99 23.02 1.43
CA LEU A 295 2.10 23.35 2.34
C LEU A 295 1.82 24.69 3.05
N SER A 296 1.74 24.63 4.37
CA SER A 296 1.62 25.78 5.26
C SER A 296 2.22 25.43 6.63
N PRO A 297 2.41 26.39 7.55
CA PRO A 297 2.84 26.08 8.92
C PRO A 297 1.93 25.08 9.63
N GLU A 298 0.63 25.09 9.36
CA GLU A 298 -0.38 24.20 9.95
C GLU A 298 -0.52 22.88 9.20
N THR A 299 0.02 22.78 7.99
CA THR A 299 -0.04 21.61 7.13
C THR A 299 1.34 21.34 6.54
N PRO A 300 2.31 20.83 7.32
CA PRO A 300 3.59 20.40 6.78
C PRO A 300 3.39 19.27 5.78
N VAL A 301 4.21 19.25 4.71
CA VAL A 301 4.20 18.22 3.68
C VAL A 301 5.57 17.55 3.65
N TYR A 302 5.60 16.29 4.05
CA TYR A 302 6.81 15.48 4.14
C TYR A 302 6.96 14.60 2.88
N ASP A 303 8.14 14.66 2.28
CA ASP A 303 8.53 13.84 1.14
C ASP A 303 9.52 12.78 1.66
N VAL A 304 9.13 11.50 1.61
CA VAL A 304 9.94 10.39 2.09
C VAL A 304 10.27 9.41 0.96
N GLN A 305 11.25 8.57 1.16
CA GLN A 305 11.58 7.54 0.17
C GLN A 305 10.42 6.55 -0.03
N VAL A 306 10.44 5.84 -1.18
CA VAL A 306 9.41 4.87 -1.55
C VAL A 306 9.38 3.70 -0.57
N GLY A 307 8.20 3.44 -0.01
CA GLY A 307 7.90 2.39 0.96
C GLY A 307 7.06 2.91 2.12
N PHE A 308 5.91 2.28 2.36
CA PHE A 308 4.92 2.79 3.33
C PHE A 308 5.44 2.85 4.77
N LYS A 309 6.43 2.02 5.14
CA LYS A 309 7.07 2.09 6.47
C LYS A 309 7.66 3.47 6.80
N TYR A 310 8.18 4.19 5.79
CA TYR A 310 8.72 5.54 6.00
C TYR A 310 7.62 6.58 6.18
N ILE A 311 6.46 6.34 5.53
CA ILE A 311 5.23 7.12 5.77
C ILE A 311 4.74 6.86 7.19
N THR A 312 4.64 5.61 7.59
CA THR A 312 4.22 5.21 8.95
C THR A 312 5.13 5.80 10.01
N ASP A 313 6.45 5.79 9.81
CA ASP A 313 7.41 6.39 10.76
C ASP A 313 7.11 7.87 11.04
N ILE A 314 6.68 8.63 10.02
CA ILE A 314 6.26 10.02 10.20
C ILE A 314 4.86 10.10 10.83
N MET A 315 3.90 9.26 10.38
CA MET A 315 2.54 9.26 10.92
C MET A 315 2.49 8.95 12.43
N VAL A 316 3.43 8.16 12.93
CA VAL A 316 3.50 7.80 14.36
C VAL A 316 4.15 8.91 15.21
N ARG A 317 5.06 9.69 14.61
CA ARG A 317 5.84 10.73 15.33
C ARG A 317 5.24 12.12 15.23
N GLU A 318 4.54 12.40 14.14
CA GLU A 318 4.03 13.72 13.80
C GLU A 318 2.50 13.70 13.70
N THR A 319 1.90 14.88 13.81
CA THR A 319 0.47 15.02 13.56
C THR A 319 0.22 15.04 12.04
N ILE A 320 -0.15 13.91 11.47
CA ILE A 320 -0.36 13.72 10.04
C ILE A 320 -1.82 13.34 9.78
N CYS A 321 -2.50 13.97 8.83
CA CYS A 321 -3.86 13.59 8.43
C CYS A 321 -3.91 12.49 7.36
N PHE A 322 -2.90 12.45 6.47
CA PHE A 322 -2.88 11.55 5.32
C PHE A 322 -1.46 11.10 5.00
N GLY A 323 -1.31 9.80 4.70
CA GLY A 323 -0.09 9.19 4.15
C GLY A 323 -0.39 8.48 2.82
N GLY A 324 0.43 8.69 1.77
CA GLY A 324 0.13 8.10 0.46
C GLY A 324 1.33 7.76 -0.41
N GLU A 325 1.16 6.68 -1.19
CA GLU A 325 2.11 6.20 -2.21
C GLU A 325 1.47 6.19 -3.60
N GLU A 326 2.28 6.38 -4.65
CA GLU A 326 1.82 6.28 -6.05
C GLU A 326 1.33 4.88 -6.42
N SER A 327 1.60 3.88 -5.59
CA SER A 327 1.13 2.50 -5.75
C SER A 327 -0.35 2.29 -5.39
N GLY A 328 -1.05 3.34 -4.91
CA GLY A 328 -2.44 3.28 -4.47
C GLY A 328 -2.62 2.91 -2.99
N GLY A 329 -1.53 2.84 -2.22
CA GLY A 329 -1.57 2.62 -0.78
C GLY A 329 -1.77 3.92 -0.01
N PHE A 330 -2.86 4.05 0.76
CA PHE A 330 -3.22 5.26 1.50
C PHE A 330 -3.55 4.93 2.96
N GLY A 331 -3.00 5.72 3.89
CA GLY A 331 -3.24 5.64 5.33
C GLY A 331 -3.77 6.96 5.89
N TYR A 332 -4.49 6.89 6.99
CA TYR A 332 -5.24 8.02 7.56
C TYR A 332 -5.10 8.06 9.08
N ALA A 333 -4.73 9.21 9.64
CA ALA A 333 -4.60 9.32 11.10
C ALA A 333 -5.89 9.08 11.88
N MET A 334 -7.05 9.37 11.25
CA MET A 334 -8.34 9.09 11.86
C MET A 334 -8.69 7.60 11.92
N HIS A 335 -7.88 6.75 11.29
CA HIS A 335 -8.07 5.31 11.23
C HIS A 335 -6.81 4.58 11.70
N LEU A 336 -5.86 4.30 10.81
CA LEU A 336 -4.62 3.58 11.10
C LEU A 336 -3.44 4.23 10.37
N PRO A 337 -2.20 4.16 10.93
CA PRO A 337 -0.98 4.51 10.20
C PRO A 337 -0.54 3.35 9.27
N GLU A 338 -1.51 2.82 8.53
CA GLU A 338 -1.36 1.71 7.59
C GLU A 338 -2.25 1.96 6.38
N ARG A 339 -1.90 1.34 5.24
CA ARG A 339 -2.68 1.34 4.02
C ARG A 339 -3.98 0.58 4.22
N ASP A 340 -5.07 1.16 3.72
CA ASP A 340 -6.38 0.55 3.75
C ASP A 340 -7.15 0.85 2.46
N GLY A 341 -7.18 -0.11 1.54
CA GLY A 341 -7.91 0.00 0.28
C GLY A 341 -9.42 0.02 0.46
N VAL A 342 -9.94 -0.69 1.47
CA VAL A 342 -11.38 -0.74 1.78
C VAL A 342 -11.87 0.62 2.30
N PHE A 343 -11.19 1.16 3.33
CA PHE A 343 -11.51 2.47 3.87
C PHE A 343 -11.34 3.57 2.82
N SER A 344 -10.27 3.50 2.03
CA SER A 344 -9.99 4.46 0.95
C SER A 344 -11.09 4.48 -0.11
N ALA A 345 -11.63 3.32 -0.50
CA ALA A 345 -12.74 3.23 -1.45
C ALA A 345 -14.01 3.88 -0.92
N LEU A 346 -14.36 3.63 0.36
CA LEU A 346 -15.53 4.22 1.00
C LEU A 346 -15.39 5.75 1.15
N LEU A 347 -14.21 6.22 1.56
CA LEU A 347 -13.91 7.65 1.68
C LEU A 347 -13.94 8.35 0.32
N PHE A 348 -13.44 7.69 -0.72
CA PHE A 348 -13.48 8.22 -2.08
C PHE A 348 -14.92 8.35 -2.61
N LEU A 349 -15.78 7.37 -2.32
CA LEU A 349 -17.20 7.44 -2.66
C LEU A 349 -17.92 8.54 -1.87
N GLU A 350 -17.62 8.71 -0.59
CA GLU A 350 -18.13 9.81 0.23
C GLU A 350 -17.73 11.17 -0.38
N MET A 351 -16.47 11.33 -0.74
CA MET A 351 -15.93 12.53 -1.39
C MET A 351 -16.71 12.88 -2.66
N LEU A 352 -16.85 11.93 -3.57
CA LEU A 352 -17.61 12.14 -4.82
C LEU A 352 -19.07 12.50 -4.52
N SER A 353 -19.69 11.79 -3.60
CA SER A 353 -21.10 12.03 -3.23
C SER A 353 -21.33 13.39 -2.58
N ALA A 354 -20.39 13.85 -1.76
CA ALA A 354 -20.44 15.17 -1.11
C ALA A 354 -20.22 16.33 -2.10
N SER A 355 -19.58 16.08 -3.25
CA SER A 355 -19.29 17.11 -4.27
C SER A 355 -20.54 17.58 -5.01
N GLY A 356 -21.61 16.78 -5.04
CA GLY A 356 -22.80 17.01 -5.85
C GLY A 356 -22.63 16.66 -7.33
N CYS A 357 -21.46 16.20 -7.77
CA CYS A 357 -21.23 15.71 -9.12
C CYS A 357 -21.90 14.35 -9.33
N SER A 358 -22.51 14.15 -10.49
CA SER A 358 -23.17 12.88 -10.83
C SER A 358 -22.19 11.81 -11.36
N THR A 359 -20.99 12.19 -11.78
CA THR A 359 -19.96 11.32 -12.34
C THR A 359 -18.58 11.70 -11.80
N LEU A 360 -17.69 10.72 -11.77
CA LEU A 360 -16.32 10.95 -11.33
C LEU A 360 -15.55 11.84 -12.33
N SER A 361 -15.75 11.66 -13.64
CA SER A 361 -15.08 12.49 -14.65
C SER A 361 -15.43 13.98 -14.52
N ALA A 362 -16.69 14.31 -14.22
CA ALA A 362 -17.10 15.70 -13.97
C ALA A 362 -16.42 16.29 -12.73
N TYR A 363 -16.33 15.49 -11.65
CA TYR A 363 -15.63 15.90 -10.42
C TYR A 363 -14.13 16.11 -10.66
N VAL A 364 -13.48 15.19 -11.34
CA VAL A 364 -12.05 15.30 -11.70
C VAL A 364 -11.80 16.57 -12.50
N ALA A 365 -12.58 16.82 -13.57
CA ALA A 365 -12.44 18.01 -14.41
C ALA A 365 -12.60 19.33 -13.61
N GLN A 366 -13.57 19.35 -12.69
CA GLN A 366 -13.76 20.50 -11.79
C GLN A 366 -12.52 20.71 -10.90
N ARG A 367 -12.00 19.65 -10.27
CA ARG A 367 -10.85 19.77 -9.37
C ARG A 367 -9.56 20.10 -10.12
N GLU A 368 -9.33 19.53 -11.31
CA GLU A 368 -8.19 19.85 -12.16
C GLU A 368 -8.18 21.33 -12.59
N SER A 369 -9.34 21.94 -12.80
CA SER A 369 -9.42 23.37 -13.12
C SER A 369 -8.91 24.28 -11.99
N GLU A 370 -8.97 23.82 -10.75
CA GLU A 370 -8.54 24.57 -9.56
C GLU A 370 -7.15 24.19 -9.07
N LEU A 371 -6.81 22.89 -9.10
CA LEU A 371 -5.58 22.33 -8.55
C LEU A 371 -4.48 22.13 -9.60
N GLY A 372 -4.83 22.16 -10.88
CA GLY A 372 -3.97 21.75 -11.99
C GLY A 372 -4.08 20.26 -12.27
N LYS A 373 -3.74 19.90 -13.51
CA LYS A 373 -3.68 18.52 -13.97
C LYS A 373 -2.32 17.92 -13.65
N VAL A 374 -2.30 16.68 -13.16
CA VAL A 374 -1.06 15.94 -12.95
C VAL A 374 -0.59 15.34 -14.27
N HIS A 375 0.62 15.67 -14.71
CA HIS A 375 1.31 15.02 -15.81
C HIS A 375 2.48 14.21 -15.26
N TYR A 376 2.33 12.90 -15.25
CA TYR A 376 3.23 11.97 -14.59
C TYR A 376 3.45 10.72 -15.44
N GLY A 377 4.65 10.16 -15.35
CA GLY A 377 4.97 8.90 -16.01
C GLY A 377 5.97 8.07 -15.21
N ARG A 378 6.00 6.76 -15.50
CA ARG A 378 6.91 5.79 -14.91
C ARG A 378 7.40 4.81 -15.98
N ILE A 379 8.68 4.46 -15.92
CA ILE A 379 9.29 3.38 -16.71
C ILE A 379 10.01 2.43 -15.76
N ASP A 380 9.73 1.14 -15.87
CA ASP A 380 10.45 0.06 -15.19
C ASP A 380 11.40 -0.58 -16.20
N ALA A 381 12.70 -0.30 -16.06
CA ALA A 381 13.73 -0.80 -16.99
C ALA A 381 14.52 -1.95 -16.36
N PRO A 382 14.56 -3.15 -17.00
CA PRO A 382 15.40 -4.23 -16.55
C PRO A 382 16.88 -3.81 -16.50
N CYS A 383 17.56 -4.14 -15.39
CA CYS A 383 18.97 -3.84 -15.18
C CYS A 383 19.68 -5.03 -14.54
N ASN A 384 20.21 -5.92 -15.39
CA ASN A 384 20.93 -7.12 -14.98
C ASN A 384 22.44 -6.89 -14.78
N ARG A 385 22.87 -5.62 -14.68
CA ARG A 385 24.29 -5.27 -14.50
C ARG A 385 24.77 -5.70 -13.11
N PRO A 386 25.97 -6.31 -13.00
CA PRO A 386 26.55 -6.69 -11.70
C PRO A 386 26.84 -5.48 -10.80
N ASP A 387 27.13 -4.30 -11.38
CA ASP A 387 27.41 -3.05 -10.69
C ASP A 387 26.16 -2.16 -10.45
N ARG A 388 24.95 -2.74 -10.54
CA ARG A 388 23.68 -2.00 -10.41
C ARG A 388 23.62 -1.15 -9.13
N SER A 389 24.11 -1.66 -8.00
CA SER A 389 24.14 -0.94 -6.72
C SER A 389 25.07 0.28 -6.69
N GLU A 390 26.01 0.37 -7.65
CA GLU A 390 26.97 1.47 -7.74
C GLU A 390 26.52 2.56 -8.72
N LEU A 391 25.51 2.29 -9.56
CA LEU A 391 25.10 3.23 -10.61
C LEU A 391 24.61 4.58 -10.04
N LEU A 392 23.73 4.54 -9.05
CA LEU A 392 23.19 5.76 -8.44
C LEU A 392 24.24 6.48 -7.56
N PRO A 393 25.07 5.82 -6.73
CA PRO A 393 26.20 6.47 -6.09
C PRO A 393 27.15 7.17 -7.08
N ARG A 394 27.48 6.54 -8.22
CA ARG A 394 28.29 7.18 -9.27
C ARG A 394 27.58 8.37 -9.91
N LEU A 395 26.27 8.29 -10.12
CA LEU A 395 25.48 9.41 -10.66
C LEU A 395 25.46 10.59 -9.70
N HIS A 396 25.24 10.36 -8.42
CA HIS A 396 25.32 11.38 -7.37
C HIS A 396 26.65 12.16 -7.41
N ASN A 397 27.76 11.44 -7.55
CA ASN A 397 29.09 12.06 -7.62
C ASN A 397 29.32 12.92 -8.87
N LYS A 398 28.50 12.80 -9.93
CA LYS A 398 28.60 13.65 -11.14
C LYS A 398 28.07 15.08 -10.90
N ALA A 399 27.28 15.32 -9.86
CA ALA A 399 26.70 16.62 -9.50
C ALA A 399 26.07 17.35 -10.69
N LEU A 400 24.98 16.79 -11.24
CA LEU A 400 24.35 17.29 -12.46
C LEU A 400 23.80 18.71 -12.27
N SER A 401 24.11 19.62 -13.20
CA SER A 401 23.55 20.97 -13.23
C SER A 401 22.24 21.07 -14.01
N SER A 402 21.98 20.12 -14.90
CA SER A 402 20.74 20.08 -15.71
C SER A 402 20.35 18.64 -16.08
N VAL A 403 19.04 18.41 -16.31
CA VAL A 403 18.45 17.17 -16.80
C VAL A 403 17.44 17.51 -17.89
N ALA A 404 17.51 16.86 -19.05
CA ALA A 404 16.63 17.13 -20.20
C ALA A 404 16.51 18.60 -20.59
N GLY A 405 17.59 19.38 -20.41
CA GLY A 405 17.62 20.82 -20.69
C GLY A 405 17.10 21.73 -19.58
N PHE A 406 16.53 21.19 -18.49
CA PHE A 406 16.09 21.95 -17.32
C PHE A 406 17.16 21.98 -16.24
N ARG A 407 17.37 23.14 -15.63
CA ARG A 407 18.35 23.33 -14.54
C ARG A 407 17.91 22.57 -13.29
N VAL A 408 18.84 21.85 -12.66
CA VAL A 408 18.64 21.20 -11.35
C VAL A 408 18.61 22.28 -10.27
N THR A 409 17.54 22.34 -9.49
CA THR A 409 17.40 23.26 -8.35
C THR A 409 17.69 22.59 -7.02
N GLU A 410 17.42 21.28 -6.91
CA GLU A 410 17.67 20.47 -5.73
C GLU A 410 17.95 19.03 -6.15
N GLU A 411 18.87 18.36 -5.47
CA GLU A 411 19.08 16.92 -5.55
C GLU A 411 18.76 16.28 -4.21
N GLN A 412 17.86 15.30 -4.20
CA GLN A 412 17.51 14.50 -3.02
C GLN A 412 17.99 13.08 -3.21
N THR A 413 18.66 12.52 -2.19
CA THR A 413 19.14 11.13 -2.19
C THR A 413 18.37 10.28 -1.19
N PHE A 414 18.11 9.03 -1.55
CA PHE A 414 17.42 8.05 -0.72
C PHE A 414 18.30 6.82 -0.53
N LEU A 415 18.31 6.27 0.69
CA LEU A 415 19.17 5.16 1.05
C LEU A 415 18.39 3.83 1.07
N SER A 416 19.00 2.78 0.58
CA SER A 416 18.53 1.42 0.74
C SER A 416 18.49 1.00 2.23
N SER A 417 17.86 -0.14 2.51
CA SER A 417 17.92 -0.79 3.83
C SER A 417 19.35 -1.09 4.31
N ARG A 418 20.33 -1.11 3.37
CA ARG A 418 21.76 -1.32 3.64
C ARG A 418 22.59 -0.04 3.73
N GLY A 419 21.95 1.14 3.65
CA GLY A 419 22.65 2.43 3.75
C GLY A 419 23.36 2.88 2.46
N VAL A 420 23.07 2.27 1.32
CA VAL A 420 23.62 2.66 0.01
C VAL A 420 22.59 3.51 -0.73
N ILE A 421 23.03 4.56 -1.46
CA ILE A 421 22.13 5.38 -2.29
C ILE A 421 21.45 4.47 -3.33
N ASN A 422 20.14 4.31 -3.22
CA ASN A 422 19.31 3.54 -4.15
C ASN A 422 18.21 4.37 -4.81
N GLY A 423 18.14 5.67 -4.50
CA GLY A 423 17.24 6.62 -5.15
C GLY A 423 17.88 8.01 -5.25
N ILE A 424 17.64 8.69 -6.37
CA ILE A 424 18.02 10.10 -6.58
C ILE A 424 16.85 10.81 -7.25
N LYS A 425 16.38 11.90 -6.65
CA LYS A 425 15.37 12.79 -7.22
C LYS A 425 16.01 14.13 -7.57
N TYR A 426 15.95 14.50 -8.81
CA TYR A 426 16.31 15.83 -9.32
C TYR A 426 15.05 16.68 -9.38
N VAL A 427 14.98 17.70 -8.53
CA VAL A 427 13.97 18.74 -8.64
C VAL A 427 14.49 19.77 -9.64
N LEU A 428 13.67 20.12 -10.62
CA LEU A 428 14.08 20.93 -11.75
C LEU A 428 13.37 22.30 -11.72
N GLU A 429 13.93 23.27 -12.41
CA GLU A 429 13.33 24.60 -12.49
C GLU A 429 11.91 24.55 -13.08
N GLY A 430 11.03 25.40 -12.54
CA GLY A 430 9.61 25.45 -12.87
C GLY A 430 8.77 24.69 -11.84
N ASP A 431 7.45 24.81 -11.96
CA ASP A 431 6.50 24.18 -11.04
C ASP A 431 6.39 22.68 -11.29
N CYS A 432 6.39 21.87 -10.20
CA CYS A 432 6.10 20.43 -10.23
C CYS A 432 6.85 19.68 -11.35
N ARG A 433 8.16 19.98 -11.50
CA ARG A 433 9.00 19.30 -12.48
C ARG A 433 10.13 18.57 -11.77
N TRP A 434 10.19 17.25 -11.95
CA TRP A 434 11.23 16.43 -11.34
C TRP A 434 11.43 15.09 -12.07
N LEU A 435 12.62 14.51 -11.91
CA LEU A 435 12.96 13.15 -12.33
C LEU A 435 13.52 12.38 -11.12
N LEU A 436 12.95 11.19 -10.84
CA LEU A 436 13.41 10.27 -9.82
C LEU A 436 13.92 8.98 -10.47
N LEU A 437 15.15 8.59 -10.16
CA LEU A 437 15.73 7.30 -10.48
C LEU A 437 15.78 6.45 -9.20
N ARG A 438 15.31 5.20 -9.25
CA ARG A 438 15.33 4.30 -8.09
C ARG A 438 15.73 2.89 -8.51
N ALA A 439 16.79 2.35 -7.91
CA ALA A 439 17.13 0.94 -8.03
C ALA A 439 16.24 0.10 -7.10
N SER A 440 15.62 -0.96 -7.63
CA SER A 440 14.83 -1.90 -6.81
C SER A 440 15.77 -2.73 -5.93
N GLU A 441 15.41 -2.93 -4.65
CA GLU A 441 16.18 -3.79 -3.74
C GLU A 441 15.89 -5.28 -3.96
N THR A 442 14.72 -5.61 -4.51
CA THR A 442 14.22 -6.98 -4.64
C THR A 442 14.24 -7.51 -6.07
N GLU A 443 14.24 -6.62 -7.07
CA GLU A 443 14.15 -6.99 -8.49
C GLU A 443 15.32 -6.42 -9.29
N PRO A 444 15.78 -7.07 -10.37
CA PRO A 444 16.86 -6.57 -11.20
C PRO A 444 16.39 -5.48 -12.17
N LEU A 445 15.93 -4.35 -11.64
CA LEU A 445 15.44 -3.23 -12.44
C LEU A 445 15.75 -1.87 -11.80
N ILE A 446 15.70 -0.82 -12.62
CA ILE A 446 15.69 0.57 -12.21
C ILE A 446 14.39 1.19 -12.68
N ARG A 447 13.75 1.93 -11.77
CA ARG A 447 12.51 2.65 -12.02
C ARG A 447 12.83 4.12 -12.22
N TYR A 448 12.25 4.67 -13.27
CA TYR A 448 12.30 6.11 -13.59
C TYR A 448 10.91 6.67 -13.44
N TYR A 449 10.79 7.74 -12.67
CA TYR A 449 9.53 8.45 -12.45
C TYR A 449 9.74 9.90 -12.81
N ALA A 450 8.78 10.52 -13.46
CA ALA A 450 8.85 11.93 -13.79
C ALA A 450 7.50 12.63 -13.68
N GLU A 451 7.54 13.90 -13.31
CA GLU A 451 6.43 14.84 -13.38
C GLU A 451 6.89 16.07 -14.15
N GLY A 452 6.00 16.66 -14.95
CA GLY A 452 6.24 17.84 -15.76
C GLY A 452 4.98 18.66 -15.96
N GLN A 453 5.09 19.73 -16.76
CA GLN A 453 3.97 20.63 -17.04
C GLN A 453 2.99 20.07 -18.08
N ASN A 454 3.43 19.08 -18.85
CA ASN A 454 2.66 18.39 -19.88
C ASN A 454 3.29 17.03 -20.20
N ASP A 455 2.59 16.20 -20.96
CA ASP A 455 3.02 14.85 -21.29
C ASP A 455 4.31 14.83 -22.14
N SER A 456 4.58 15.87 -22.96
CA SER A 456 5.82 15.98 -23.72
C SER A 456 7.05 16.16 -22.83
N GLU A 457 6.94 17.00 -21.79
CA GLU A 457 8.01 17.15 -20.79
C GLU A 457 8.25 15.87 -20.01
N VAL A 458 7.18 15.20 -19.55
CA VAL A 458 7.28 13.93 -18.86
C VAL A 458 8.03 12.90 -19.70
N ASN A 459 7.66 12.78 -20.98
CA ASN A 459 8.33 11.85 -21.91
C ASN A 459 9.81 12.21 -22.12
N SER A 460 10.14 13.49 -22.21
CA SER A 460 11.53 13.95 -22.35
C SER A 460 12.37 13.65 -21.10
N LEU A 461 11.79 13.85 -19.92
CA LEU A 461 12.45 13.52 -18.63
C LEU A 461 12.66 12.01 -18.47
N LEU A 462 11.63 11.22 -18.80
CA LEU A 462 11.75 9.75 -18.75
C LEU A 462 12.77 9.21 -19.74
N ALA A 463 12.86 9.80 -20.95
CA ALA A 463 13.86 9.42 -21.94
C ALA A 463 15.29 9.74 -21.48
N ALA A 464 15.49 10.87 -20.80
CA ALA A 464 16.81 11.24 -20.27
C ALA A 464 17.28 10.32 -19.13
N GLY A 465 16.36 9.73 -18.35
CA GLY A 465 16.70 8.90 -17.18
C GLY A 465 17.72 7.80 -17.47
N PRO A 466 17.48 6.89 -18.43
CA PRO A 466 18.44 5.82 -18.78
C PRO A 466 19.79 6.33 -19.31
N GLU A 467 19.86 7.52 -19.88
CA GLU A 467 21.10 8.10 -20.41
C GLU A 467 22.04 8.61 -19.31
N LEU A 468 21.53 8.80 -18.09
CA LEU A 468 22.30 9.31 -16.95
C LEU A 468 23.21 8.23 -16.30
N ILE A 469 22.87 6.93 -16.46
CA ILE A 469 23.49 5.80 -15.72
C ILE A 469 24.21 4.78 -16.60
#